data_4dac91d050784ff32691166eb8f57af3
#
_entry.id   4dac91d050784ff32691166eb8f57af3
#
_cell.length_a   1.000
_cell.length_b   1.000
_cell.length_c   1.000
_cell.angle_alpha   90.00
_cell.angle_beta   90.00
_cell.angle_gamma   90.00
#
_symmetry.space_group_name_H-M   'P 1'
#
loop_
_entity.id
_entity.type
_entity.pdbx_description
1 polymer ?
#
loop_
_entity_poly.entity_id
_entity_poly.type
_entity_poly.pdbx_seq_one_letter_code
_entity_poly.pdbx_strand_id
1 'polypeptide(L)'
;GVQLPIAGFRGSGLAWMVDILSGVLTGGNHAGRVKDPFTDFSGPQNIGHLFFVLKPNLFVGNSFNKRIKDNIKTIKKLPKIKGVKEILYPGQSKFKRFKSNLKKEINISKAVLKDLEYLKDR
;
A
#
# COMPACT_ATOMS: atom_id res chain seq x y z
N GLY A 1 6.05 -9.01 17.89
CA GLY A 1 4.65 -9.42 17.74
C GLY A 1 4.38 -9.96 16.34
N VAL A 2 3.42 -10.87 16.22
CA VAL A 2 3.01 -11.44 14.93
C VAL A 2 1.77 -10.69 14.44
N GLN A 3 1.78 -10.26 13.18
CA GLN A 3 0.61 -9.65 12.55
C GLN A 3 -0.43 -10.73 12.23
N LEU A 4 -1.65 -10.55 12.73
CA LEU A 4 -2.76 -11.45 12.43
C LEU A 4 -3.43 -11.05 11.11
N PRO A 5 -3.92 -12.02 10.31
CA PRO A 5 -4.63 -11.74 9.09
C PRO A 5 -5.95 -11.00 9.35
N ILE A 6 -6.26 -9.97 8.55
CA ILE A 6 -7.54 -9.27 8.60
C ILE A 6 -8.66 -10.28 8.29
N ALA A 7 -9.74 -10.28 9.09
CA ALA A 7 -10.88 -11.20 8.91
C ALA A 7 -10.51 -12.70 8.93
N GLY A 8 -9.50 -13.10 9.72
CA GLY A 8 -9.12 -14.48 9.96
C GLY A 8 -8.76 -15.25 8.68
N PHE A 9 -9.40 -16.40 8.42
CA PHE A 9 -9.08 -17.26 7.28
C PHE A 9 -9.23 -16.59 5.90
N ARG A 10 -10.10 -15.59 5.76
CA ARG A 10 -10.26 -14.85 4.49
C ARG A 10 -9.04 -14.01 4.19
N GLY A 11 -8.51 -13.33 5.21
CA GLY A 11 -7.25 -12.58 5.07
C GLY A 11 -6.05 -13.49 4.86
N SER A 12 -6.02 -14.67 5.50
CA SER A 12 -5.00 -15.69 5.23
C SER A 12 -5.01 -16.14 3.78
N GLY A 13 -6.20 -16.36 3.20
CA GLY A 13 -6.34 -16.72 1.78
C GLY A 13 -5.81 -15.64 0.84
N LEU A 14 -6.10 -14.35 1.12
CA LEU A 14 -5.54 -13.23 0.35
C LEU A 14 -4.02 -13.12 0.49
N ALA A 15 -3.50 -13.27 1.70
CA ALA A 15 -2.05 -13.24 1.94
C ALA A 15 -1.34 -14.37 1.18
N TRP A 16 -1.91 -15.58 1.20
CA TRP A 16 -1.37 -16.72 0.46
C TRP A 16 -1.42 -16.51 -1.05
N MET A 17 -2.49 -15.92 -1.57
CA MET A 17 -2.60 -15.56 -2.99
C MET A 17 -1.51 -14.55 -3.41
N VAL A 18 -1.23 -13.54 -2.58
CA VAL A 18 -0.13 -12.60 -2.81
C VAL A 18 1.22 -13.32 -2.79
N ASP A 19 1.45 -14.21 -1.84
CA ASP A 19 2.69 -14.99 -1.71
C ASP A 19 2.91 -15.90 -2.93
N ILE A 20 1.88 -16.58 -3.43
CA ILE A 20 1.94 -17.37 -4.67
C ILE A 20 2.31 -16.50 -5.87
N LEU A 21 1.63 -15.35 -6.03
CA LEU A 21 1.83 -14.48 -7.20
C LEU A 21 3.19 -13.78 -7.19
N SER A 22 3.64 -13.29 -6.03
CA SER A 22 4.89 -12.54 -5.92
C SER A 22 6.11 -13.39 -5.59
N GLY A 23 5.94 -14.52 -4.92
CA GLY A 23 7.00 -15.44 -4.53
C GLY A 23 7.09 -16.64 -5.48
N VAL A 24 6.12 -17.56 -5.39
CA VAL A 24 6.18 -18.84 -6.12
C VAL A 24 6.22 -18.64 -7.64
N LEU A 25 5.32 -17.82 -8.18
CA LEU A 25 5.21 -17.59 -9.64
C LEU A 25 6.44 -16.89 -10.22
N THR A 26 7.07 -16.01 -9.46
CA THR A 26 8.25 -15.24 -9.93
C THR A 26 9.59 -15.93 -9.64
N GLY A 27 9.59 -17.06 -8.96
CA GLY A 27 10.81 -17.76 -8.53
C GLY A 27 11.52 -17.11 -7.34
N GLY A 28 10.85 -16.17 -6.65
CA GLY A 28 11.34 -15.58 -5.41
C GLY A 28 11.11 -16.48 -4.19
N ASN A 29 11.69 -16.09 -3.06
CA ASN A 29 11.39 -16.73 -1.78
C ASN A 29 9.92 -16.51 -1.41
N HIS A 30 9.31 -17.51 -0.77
CA HIS A 30 7.90 -17.53 -0.41
C HIS A 30 7.70 -18.14 0.97
N ALA A 31 6.55 -17.89 1.58
CA ALA A 31 6.22 -18.31 2.94
C ALA A 31 7.30 -17.87 3.96
N GLY A 32 7.68 -18.72 4.90
CA GLY A 32 8.70 -18.43 5.91
C GLY A 32 10.17 -18.42 5.41
N ARG A 33 10.41 -18.52 4.10
CA ARG A 33 11.76 -18.50 3.51
C ARG A 33 12.28 -17.08 3.22
N VAL A 34 11.41 -16.09 3.24
CA VAL A 34 11.82 -14.68 3.10
C VAL A 34 12.56 -14.27 4.37
N LYS A 35 13.83 -13.89 4.23
CA LYS A 35 14.67 -13.50 5.36
C LYS A 35 14.23 -12.17 5.96
N ASP A 36 14.34 -12.05 7.29
CA ASP A 36 14.10 -10.79 7.99
C ASP A 36 15.18 -9.76 7.61
N PRO A 37 14.82 -8.57 7.08
CA PRO A 37 15.79 -7.57 6.65
C PRO A 37 16.57 -6.91 7.80
N PHE A 38 16.14 -7.12 9.04
CA PHE A 38 16.73 -6.49 10.22
C PHE A 38 17.55 -7.46 11.08
N THR A 39 17.33 -8.76 10.96
CA THR A 39 17.95 -9.76 11.84
C THR A 39 18.67 -10.89 11.11
N ASP A 40 18.34 -11.17 9.84
CA ASP A 40 18.99 -12.24 9.05
C ASP A 40 19.76 -11.67 7.86
N PHE A 41 21.06 -11.50 8.05
CA PHE A 41 22.02 -11.02 7.04
C PHE A 41 22.79 -12.14 6.35
N SER A 42 22.40 -13.40 6.48
CA SER A 42 23.10 -14.57 5.91
C SER A 42 23.06 -14.67 4.38
N GLY A 43 22.38 -13.74 3.71
CA GLY A 43 22.30 -13.63 2.25
C GLY A 43 21.10 -12.79 1.78
N PRO A 44 20.85 -12.71 0.47
CA PRO A 44 19.77 -11.91 -0.08
C PRO A 44 18.40 -12.43 0.34
N GLN A 45 17.42 -11.53 0.48
CA GLN A 45 16.03 -11.88 0.77
C GLN A 45 15.34 -12.61 -0.39
N ASN A 46 15.80 -12.38 -1.63
CA ASN A 46 15.24 -12.94 -2.86
C ASN A 46 13.72 -12.72 -2.98
N ILE A 47 13.29 -11.48 -2.80
CA ILE A 47 11.87 -11.09 -2.86
C ILE A 47 11.43 -10.95 -4.31
N GLY A 48 10.38 -11.68 -4.69
CA GLY A 48 9.75 -11.56 -5.99
C GLY A 48 8.68 -10.45 -6.00
N HIS A 49 8.41 -9.89 -7.18
CA HIS A 49 7.40 -8.87 -7.41
C HIS A 49 6.55 -9.22 -8.64
N LEU A 50 5.24 -9.00 -8.54
CA LEU A 50 4.32 -9.09 -9.68
C LEU A 50 3.69 -7.72 -9.93
N PHE A 51 3.73 -7.27 -11.19
CA PHE A 51 3.04 -6.06 -11.64
C PHE A 51 1.93 -6.44 -12.60
N PHE A 52 0.72 -5.97 -12.34
CA PHE A 52 -0.45 -6.21 -13.16
C PHE A 52 -1.08 -4.89 -13.58
N VAL A 53 -1.13 -4.63 -14.89
CA VAL A 53 -1.66 -3.40 -15.46
C VAL A 53 -2.81 -3.72 -16.41
N LEU A 54 -3.95 -3.06 -16.22
CA LEU A 54 -5.13 -3.19 -17.05
C LEU A 54 -5.39 -1.89 -17.81
N LYS A 55 -5.73 -2.02 -19.11
CA LYS A 55 -6.25 -0.93 -19.91
C LYS A 55 -7.79 -0.99 -19.87
N PRO A 56 -8.46 -0.13 -19.06
CA PRO A 56 -9.91 -0.25 -18.82
C PRO A 56 -10.75 -0.13 -20.09
N ASN A 57 -10.27 0.64 -21.07
CA ASN A 57 -10.99 0.86 -22.34
C ASN A 57 -11.20 -0.43 -23.15
N LEU A 58 -10.41 -1.48 -22.93
CA LEU A 58 -10.61 -2.78 -23.56
C LEU A 58 -11.89 -3.48 -23.08
N PHE A 59 -12.37 -3.14 -21.88
CA PHE A 59 -13.53 -3.78 -21.25
C PHE A 59 -14.82 -2.95 -21.41
N VAL A 60 -14.72 -1.64 -21.21
CA VAL A 60 -15.90 -0.75 -21.12
C VAL A 60 -15.79 0.51 -22.00
N GLY A 61 -14.87 0.52 -22.95
CA GLY A 61 -14.61 1.68 -23.79
C GLY A 61 -14.31 2.94 -22.99
N ASN A 62 -14.76 4.09 -23.46
CA ASN A 62 -14.52 5.38 -22.82
C ASN A 62 -15.41 5.64 -21.59
N SER A 63 -16.28 4.69 -21.21
CA SER A 63 -17.22 4.87 -20.10
C SER A 63 -16.60 4.66 -18.71
N PHE A 64 -15.38 4.10 -18.61
CA PHE A 64 -14.75 3.75 -17.35
C PHE A 64 -14.69 4.90 -16.34
N ASN A 65 -14.20 6.07 -16.77
CA ASN A 65 -14.06 7.23 -15.90
C ASN A 65 -15.40 7.74 -15.36
N LYS A 66 -16.46 7.69 -16.18
CA LYS A 66 -17.83 8.03 -15.74
C LYS A 66 -18.30 7.04 -14.68
N ARG A 67 -18.16 5.74 -14.96
CA ARG A 67 -18.59 4.66 -14.04
C ARG A 67 -17.87 4.72 -12.68
N ILE A 68 -16.56 4.99 -12.65
CA ILE A 68 -15.79 5.17 -11.40
C ILE A 68 -16.28 6.40 -10.63
N LYS A 69 -16.52 7.53 -11.31
CA LYS A 69 -17.05 8.73 -10.65
C LYS A 69 -18.44 8.48 -10.05
N ASP A 70 -19.30 7.78 -10.74
CA ASP A 70 -20.64 7.43 -10.26
C ASP A 70 -20.57 6.46 -9.08
N ASN A 71 -19.68 5.46 -9.12
CA ASN A 71 -19.43 4.54 -8.02
C ASN A 71 -18.97 5.28 -6.76
N ILE A 72 -17.94 6.12 -6.86
CA ILE A 72 -17.45 6.95 -5.76
C ILE A 72 -18.56 7.84 -5.19
N LYS A 73 -19.37 8.48 -6.06
CA LYS A 73 -20.48 9.33 -5.65
C LYS A 73 -21.54 8.54 -4.86
N THR A 74 -21.84 7.33 -5.31
CA THR A 74 -22.79 6.43 -4.65
C THR A 74 -22.28 6.02 -3.26
N ILE A 75 -21.04 5.58 -3.14
CA ILE A 75 -20.42 5.21 -1.85
C ILE A 75 -20.43 6.38 -0.88
N LYS A 76 -20.10 7.59 -1.34
CA LYS A 76 -20.08 8.79 -0.49
C LYS A 76 -21.45 9.23 0.01
N LYS A 77 -22.54 8.80 -0.63
CA LYS A 77 -23.91 9.07 -0.21
C LYS A 77 -24.46 8.06 0.79
N LEU A 78 -23.76 6.95 1.05
CA LEU A 78 -24.22 5.95 2.00
C LEU A 78 -24.38 6.54 3.41
N PRO A 79 -25.29 5.99 4.23
CA PRO A 79 -25.43 6.37 5.62
C PRO A 79 -24.12 6.22 6.38
N LYS A 80 -23.78 7.23 7.18
CA LYS A 80 -22.55 7.23 7.97
C LYS A 80 -22.84 6.70 9.38
N ILE A 81 -21.92 5.92 9.92
CA ILE A 81 -21.97 5.54 11.33
C ILE A 81 -21.74 6.75 12.24
N LYS A 82 -22.26 6.72 13.45
CA LYS A 82 -22.12 7.81 14.43
C LYS A 82 -20.65 8.17 14.62
N GLY A 83 -20.33 9.46 14.57
CA GLY A 83 -18.96 9.98 14.72
C GLY A 83 -18.13 10.08 13.43
N VAL A 84 -18.57 9.49 12.31
CA VAL A 84 -17.88 9.60 11.01
C VAL A 84 -18.37 10.82 10.24
N LYS A 85 -17.46 11.76 9.96
CA LYS A 85 -17.78 12.98 9.22
C LYS A 85 -17.92 12.76 7.70
N GLU A 86 -17.06 11.93 7.12
CA GLU A 86 -17.00 11.69 5.68
C GLU A 86 -16.62 10.22 5.40
N ILE A 87 -17.27 9.59 4.40
CA ILE A 87 -16.83 8.32 3.85
C ILE A 87 -15.72 8.60 2.83
N LEU A 88 -14.54 8.02 3.06
CA LEU A 88 -13.38 8.18 2.19
C LEU A 88 -13.22 6.93 1.30
N TYR A 89 -12.92 7.14 0.03
CA TYR A 89 -12.46 6.06 -0.84
C TYR A 89 -10.94 5.88 -0.72
N PRO A 90 -10.40 4.70 -1.07
CA PRO A 90 -8.96 4.43 -0.99
C PRO A 90 -8.12 5.49 -1.72
N GLY A 91 -7.10 6.01 -1.06
CA GLY A 91 -6.20 7.04 -1.59
C GLY A 91 -6.67 8.49 -1.39
N GLN A 92 -7.95 8.76 -1.11
CA GLN A 92 -8.46 10.12 -0.99
C GLN A 92 -7.76 10.94 0.11
N SER A 93 -7.55 10.37 1.30
CA SER A 93 -6.87 11.06 2.40
C SER A 93 -5.40 11.35 2.08
N LYS A 94 -4.70 10.39 1.47
CA LYS A 94 -3.31 10.57 1.02
C LYS A 94 -3.20 11.70 -0.02
N PHE A 95 -4.11 11.74 -0.98
CA PHE A 95 -4.14 12.78 -2.00
C PHE A 95 -4.43 14.17 -1.41
N LYS A 96 -5.37 14.27 -0.46
CA LYS A 96 -5.62 15.52 0.28
C LYS A 96 -4.36 15.99 1.03
N ARG A 97 -3.68 15.08 1.74
CA ARG A 97 -2.42 15.38 2.44
C ARG A 97 -1.31 15.78 1.47
N PHE A 98 -1.14 15.05 0.39
CA PHE A 98 -0.16 15.37 -0.65
C PHE A 98 -0.36 16.82 -1.13
N LYS A 99 -1.56 17.18 -1.57
CA LYS A 99 -1.86 18.55 -2.00
C LYS A 99 -1.59 19.60 -0.92
N SER A 100 -1.94 19.33 0.33
CA SER A 100 -1.70 20.28 1.43
C SER A 100 -0.21 20.42 1.77
N ASN A 101 0.57 19.36 1.57
CA ASN A 101 2.00 19.34 1.92
C ASN A 101 2.90 19.89 0.81
N LEU A 102 2.45 19.97 -0.45
CA LEU A 102 3.22 20.57 -1.55
C LEU A 102 3.64 22.02 -1.29
N LYS A 103 2.91 22.72 -0.40
CA LYS A 103 3.18 24.12 -0.03
C LYS A 103 3.74 24.27 1.38
N LYS A 104 4.11 23.16 2.03
CA LYS A 104 4.62 23.18 3.41
C LYS A 104 6.08 22.75 3.43
N GLU A 105 6.81 23.25 4.39
CA GLU A 105 8.14 22.75 4.72
C GLU A 105 8.07 21.33 5.25
N ILE A 106 9.12 20.56 5.01
CA ILE A 106 9.29 19.20 5.54
C ILE A 106 9.78 19.31 6.98
N ASN A 107 8.96 18.85 7.91
CA ASN A 107 9.34 18.82 9.32
C ASN A 107 10.19 17.57 9.59
N ILE A 108 11.50 17.77 9.76
CA ILE A 108 12.47 16.70 10.05
C ILE A 108 12.71 16.68 11.56
N SER A 109 12.63 15.49 12.17
CA SER A 109 12.92 15.36 13.59
C SER A 109 14.40 15.66 13.90
N LYS A 110 14.67 16.22 15.11
CA LYS A 110 16.06 16.52 15.53
C LYS A 110 16.97 15.29 15.50
N ALA A 111 16.44 14.08 15.76
CA ALA A 111 17.20 12.84 15.70
C ALA A 111 17.68 12.57 14.26
N VAL A 112 16.78 12.65 13.27
CA VAL A 112 17.12 12.44 11.85
C VAL A 112 18.08 13.52 11.35
N LEU A 113 17.93 14.78 11.79
CA LEU A 113 18.90 15.85 11.44
C LEU A 113 20.30 15.51 11.95
N LYS A 114 20.43 15.05 13.19
CA LYS A 114 21.71 14.63 13.76
C LYS A 114 22.35 13.48 13.00
N ASP A 115 21.54 12.49 12.58
CA ASP A 115 22.02 11.37 11.77
C ASP A 115 22.49 11.82 10.36
N LEU A 116 21.79 12.77 9.76
CA LEU A 116 22.16 13.35 8.47
C LEU A 116 23.46 14.19 8.56
N GLU A 117 23.63 14.96 9.63
CA GLU A 117 24.88 15.69 9.89
C GLU A 117 26.06 14.74 10.05
N TYR A 118 25.90 13.65 10.82
CA TYR A 118 26.93 12.63 10.98
C TYR A 118 27.32 11.96 9.65
N LEU A 119 26.37 11.74 8.74
CA LEU A 119 26.63 11.16 7.42
C LEU A 119 27.31 12.14 6.45
N LYS A 120 27.11 13.46 6.63
CA LYS A 120 27.73 14.48 5.81
C LYS A 120 29.24 14.62 6.06
N ASP A 121 29.70 14.33 7.28
CA ASP A 121 31.09 14.46 7.72
C ASP A 121 31.92 13.18 7.48
N ARG A 122 31.39 12.20 6.74
CA ARG A 122 32.03 10.97 6.28
C ARG A 122 32.36 11.04 4.80
#